data_19e6d5d653550c0b9b1cd54c33e37cef
#
_entry.id   19e6d5d653550c0b9b1cd54c33e37cef
#
_cell.length_a   1.000
_cell.length_b   1.000
_cell.length_c   1.000
_cell.angle_alpha   90.00
_cell.angle_beta   90.00
_cell.angle_gamma   90.00
#
_symmetry.space_group_name_H-M   'P 1'
#
loop_
_entity.id
_entity.type
_entity.pdbx_description
1 polymer ?
#
loop_
_entity_poly.entity_id
_entity_poly.type
_entity_poly.pdbx_seq_one_letter_code
_entity_poly.pdbx_strand_id
1 'polypeptide(L)'
;MLIALCMLALTGCSNDDIQSVDTTPADIRVSFTTPAGYSEELTMTDVHLTLTEINTGKETAFSFSTAENMTVTLNSVDGGYYRISATGKLNYRNSDLVAKTVEVTAYSDGTTLSKENAVVNLALQVVSQPDQDPADIAYKGFVLAEIFCAGTVNAQGSYYYADKYFVIYNNTDHVLYADSLVIAESDFLTTMKQEYKPNIMDTDMAVAAMYMIPGTGRDVPVQPGGKLLIVDNAVDHTVANPNSWNMTTADYEWYDESTNPQFTDIDNPKVPNLEKIYCSTLTLWSPHTQGFKSYALARMHTDKNTFLLDYLYNYNYHLTGQTGEADLMPSITVENLSRVE
;
A
#
# COMPACT_ATOMS: atom_id res chain seq x y z
N MET A 1 -24.88 6.08 72.54
CA MET A 1 -24.37 5.33 71.39
C MET A 1 -24.72 6.13 70.14
N LEU A 2 -23.78 7.02 69.73
CA LEU A 2 -23.99 7.98 68.63
C LEU A 2 -23.41 7.36 67.34
N ILE A 3 -24.23 7.17 66.36
CA ILE A 3 -23.80 6.71 65.05
C ILE A 3 -23.52 7.96 64.21
N ALA A 4 -22.23 8.18 63.89
CA ALA A 4 -21.80 9.25 62.99
C ALA A 4 -21.95 8.75 61.54
N LEU A 5 -22.83 9.42 60.80
CA LEU A 5 -23.04 9.18 59.35
C LEU A 5 -21.97 9.98 58.59
N CYS A 6 -20.94 9.31 58.05
CA CYS A 6 -20.00 9.90 57.13
C CYS A 6 -20.65 10.06 55.75
N MET A 7 -20.98 11.28 55.37
CA MET A 7 -21.28 11.65 53.98
C MET A 7 -19.94 11.71 53.21
N LEU A 8 -19.71 10.75 52.34
CA LEU A 8 -18.71 10.89 51.29
C LEU A 8 -19.26 11.84 50.22
N ALA A 9 -18.71 13.02 50.16
CA ALA A 9 -18.88 13.91 49.01
C ALA A 9 -18.09 13.28 47.84
N LEU A 10 -18.79 12.76 46.89
CA LEU A 10 -18.23 12.46 45.56
C LEU A 10 -18.04 13.81 44.86
N THR A 11 -16.81 14.32 44.91
CA THR A 11 -16.40 15.40 44.00
C THR A 11 -16.37 14.79 42.61
N GLY A 12 -17.37 15.14 41.82
CA GLY A 12 -17.47 14.76 40.41
C GLY A 12 -16.25 15.24 39.68
N CYS A 13 -15.81 14.34 38.76
CA CYS A 13 -14.77 14.56 37.81
C CYS A 13 -14.96 15.88 37.06
N SER A 14 -13.83 16.51 36.85
CA SER A 14 -13.55 17.63 35.98
C SER A 14 -14.40 17.67 34.73
N ASN A 15 -14.92 18.84 34.44
CA ASN A 15 -15.32 19.22 33.11
C ASN A 15 -14.15 18.93 32.14
N ASP A 16 -14.26 17.88 31.34
CA ASP A 16 -13.65 17.93 30.05
C ASP A 16 -14.34 19.10 29.35
N ASP A 17 -13.59 20.15 29.08
CA ASP A 17 -14.02 21.27 28.25
C ASP A 17 -14.35 20.70 26.86
N ILE A 18 -15.58 20.25 26.65
CA ILE A 18 -16.16 20.08 25.35
C ILE A 18 -16.17 21.49 24.78
N GLN A 19 -15.16 21.80 23.95
CA GLN A 19 -15.15 23.05 23.19
C GLN A 19 -16.45 23.05 22.36
N SER A 20 -17.38 23.90 22.76
CA SER A 20 -18.62 24.10 22.02
C SER A 20 -18.25 24.67 20.66
N VAL A 21 -18.46 23.89 19.60
CA VAL A 21 -18.28 24.38 18.23
C VAL A 21 -19.28 25.52 18.02
N ASP A 22 -18.81 26.65 17.51
CA ASP A 22 -19.69 27.76 17.11
C ASP A 22 -20.63 27.24 15.99
N THR A 23 -21.92 27.17 16.30
CA THR A 23 -22.94 26.64 15.38
C THR A 23 -23.45 27.70 14.36
N THR A 24 -22.89 28.91 14.41
CA THR A 24 -23.28 29.98 13.46
C THR A 24 -23.03 29.52 12.03
N PRO A 25 -24.03 29.61 11.13
CA PRO A 25 -23.84 29.25 9.73
C PRO A 25 -22.74 30.07 9.06
N ALA A 26 -21.91 29.38 8.28
CA ALA A 26 -20.82 29.99 7.52
C ALA A 26 -20.73 29.40 6.11
N ASP A 27 -20.13 30.17 5.21
CA ASP A 27 -19.79 29.66 3.87
C ASP A 27 -18.47 28.88 3.97
N ILE A 28 -18.51 27.61 3.57
CA ILE A 28 -17.37 26.69 3.67
C ILE A 28 -16.77 26.48 2.28
N ARG A 29 -15.50 26.80 2.15
CA ARG A 29 -14.73 26.55 0.93
C ARG A 29 -14.12 25.15 0.96
N VAL A 30 -14.46 24.32 -0.02
CA VAL A 30 -13.88 22.98 -0.19
C VAL A 30 -12.94 23.01 -1.39
N SER A 31 -11.67 22.70 -1.16
CA SER A 31 -10.64 22.58 -2.19
C SER A 31 -10.28 21.10 -2.40
N PHE A 32 -10.11 20.68 -3.65
CA PHE A 32 -9.76 19.32 -4.01
C PHE A 32 -8.29 19.24 -4.42
N THR A 33 -7.55 18.33 -3.80
CA THR A 33 -6.17 18.01 -4.18
C THR A 33 -6.18 16.79 -5.09
N THR A 34 -5.54 16.89 -6.24
CA THR A 34 -5.48 15.81 -7.24
C THR A 34 -4.53 14.71 -6.84
N PRO A 35 -4.79 13.45 -7.23
CA PRO A 35 -3.84 12.35 -7.07
C PRO A 35 -2.54 12.62 -7.85
N ALA A 36 -1.46 11.97 -7.45
CA ALA A 36 -0.20 12.01 -8.20
C ALA A 36 -0.40 11.52 -9.64
N GLY A 37 0.25 12.15 -10.60
CA GLY A 37 0.13 11.83 -12.04
C GLY A 37 -0.95 12.59 -12.79
N TYR A 38 -1.77 13.40 -12.12
CA TYR A 38 -2.80 14.25 -12.72
C TYR A 38 -2.44 15.72 -12.50
N SER A 39 -1.78 16.34 -13.46
CA SER A 39 -1.25 17.70 -13.26
C SER A 39 -1.60 18.71 -14.36
N GLU A 40 -2.18 18.28 -15.50
CA GLU A 40 -2.39 19.18 -16.64
C GLU A 40 -3.86 19.40 -16.97
N GLU A 41 -4.24 20.68 -17.16
CA GLU A 41 -5.57 21.15 -17.56
C GLU A 41 -6.71 20.53 -16.73
N LEU A 42 -6.55 20.55 -15.40
CA LEU A 42 -7.48 19.89 -14.50
C LEU A 42 -8.79 20.66 -14.34
N THR A 43 -9.89 19.96 -14.50
CA THR A 43 -11.22 20.44 -14.14
C THR A 43 -12.02 19.32 -13.49
N MET A 44 -12.81 19.64 -12.48
CA MET A 44 -13.71 18.67 -11.86
C MET A 44 -15.16 19.04 -12.18
N THR A 45 -15.92 18.06 -12.69
CA THR A 45 -17.32 18.21 -13.07
C THR A 45 -18.21 17.21 -12.34
N ASP A 46 -19.53 17.43 -12.39
CA ASP A 46 -20.52 16.57 -11.72
C ASP A 46 -20.20 16.34 -10.24
N VAL A 47 -19.88 17.41 -9.51
CA VAL A 47 -19.42 17.34 -8.13
C VAL A 47 -20.59 17.21 -7.17
N HIS A 48 -20.61 16.14 -6.40
CA HIS A 48 -21.59 15.90 -5.33
C HIS A 48 -20.86 15.80 -3.99
N LEU A 49 -21.31 16.56 -3.00
CA LEU A 49 -20.82 16.49 -1.63
C LEU A 49 -21.96 16.14 -0.68
N THR A 50 -21.65 15.29 0.28
CA THR A 50 -22.54 15.00 1.41
C THR A 50 -21.82 15.32 2.70
N LEU A 51 -22.41 16.19 3.51
CA LEU A 51 -21.97 16.50 4.86
C LEU A 51 -22.87 15.75 5.85
N THR A 52 -22.30 14.89 6.66
CA THR A 52 -23.02 14.22 7.75
C THR A 52 -22.54 14.79 9.08
N GLU A 53 -23.39 15.50 9.79
CA GLU A 53 -23.08 16.00 11.15
C GLU A 53 -23.02 14.80 12.11
N ILE A 54 -21.86 14.60 12.74
CA ILE A 54 -21.52 13.34 13.43
C ILE A 54 -22.38 13.13 14.69
N ASN A 55 -22.73 14.22 15.41
CA ASN A 55 -23.48 14.10 16.66
C ASN A 55 -24.98 13.84 16.45
N THR A 56 -25.54 14.35 15.35
CA THR A 56 -26.98 14.26 15.07
C THR A 56 -27.31 13.26 13.95
N GLY A 57 -26.33 12.91 13.12
CA GLY A 57 -26.52 12.10 11.91
C GLY A 57 -27.25 12.86 10.79
N LYS A 58 -27.43 14.18 10.92
CA LYS A 58 -28.07 14.99 9.89
C LYS A 58 -27.20 15.06 8.64
N GLU A 59 -27.75 14.69 7.50
CA GLU A 59 -27.10 14.79 6.20
C GLU A 59 -27.56 16.03 5.43
N THR A 60 -26.60 16.67 4.76
CA THR A 60 -26.84 17.78 3.84
C THR A 60 -26.05 17.55 2.57
N ALA A 61 -26.73 17.55 1.41
CA ALA A 61 -26.13 17.32 0.11
C ALA A 61 -26.00 18.61 -0.70
N PHE A 62 -24.90 18.73 -1.43
CA PHE A 62 -24.60 19.83 -2.34
C PHE A 62 -24.20 19.24 -3.70
N SER A 63 -24.57 19.94 -4.78
CA SER A 63 -24.24 19.55 -6.14
C SER A 63 -23.77 20.74 -6.95
N PHE A 64 -22.69 20.57 -7.71
CA PHE A 64 -22.10 21.58 -8.57
C PHE A 64 -21.81 20.97 -9.95
N SER A 65 -22.11 21.70 -10.98
CA SER A 65 -21.77 21.27 -12.36
C SER A 65 -20.25 21.25 -12.59
N THR A 66 -19.54 22.18 -11.94
CA THR A 66 -18.08 22.32 -12.09
C THR A 66 -17.48 22.88 -10.79
N ALA A 67 -16.32 22.38 -10.40
CA ALA A 67 -15.47 22.99 -9.38
C ALA A 67 -14.42 23.86 -10.06
N GLU A 68 -14.62 25.18 -10.02
CA GLU A 68 -13.68 26.13 -10.57
C GLU A 68 -12.35 26.13 -9.79
N ASN A 69 -11.25 26.01 -10.51
CA ASN A 69 -9.92 25.88 -9.89
C ASN A 69 -9.89 24.80 -8.79
N MET A 70 -10.56 23.67 -9.04
CA MET A 70 -10.66 22.56 -8.08
C MET A 70 -11.24 22.99 -6.73
N THR A 71 -12.20 23.93 -6.73
CA THR A 71 -12.78 24.48 -5.50
C THR A 71 -14.28 24.69 -5.66
N VAL A 72 -15.05 24.44 -4.60
CA VAL A 72 -16.47 24.79 -4.49
C VAL A 72 -16.72 25.51 -3.16
N THR A 73 -17.80 26.28 -3.11
CA THR A 73 -18.24 26.94 -1.88
C THR A 73 -19.62 26.41 -1.47
N LEU A 74 -19.71 25.87 -0.26
CA LEU A 74 -20.95 25.44 0.38
C LEU A 74 -21.51 26.61 1.16
N ASN A 75 -22.66 27.12 0.76
CA ASN A 75 -23.24 28.31 1.41
C ASN A 75 -24.03 27.92 2.65
N SER A 76 -23.88 28.71 3.70
CA SER A 76 -24.70 28.65 4.93
C SER A 76 -24.72 27.26 5.59
N VAL A 77 -23.54 26.67 5.79
CA VAL A 77 -23.36 25.43 6.56
C VAL A 77 -23.36 25.75 8.04
N ASP A 78 -24.20 25.08 8.82
CA ASP A 78 -24.21 25.19 10.29
C ASP A 78 -22.83 24.75 10.82
N GLY A 79 -22.31 25.45 11.83
CA GLY A 79 -21.08 25.01 12.49
C GLY A 79 -21.31 23.68 13.21
N GLY A 80 -20.33 22.78 13.18
CA GLY A 80 -20.46 21.45 13.75
C GLY A 80 -19.27 20.55 13.45
N TYR A 81 -19.43 19.27 13.75
CA TYR A 81 -18.43 18.23 13.56
C TYR A 81 -18.90 17.26 12.47
N TYR A 82 -18.22 17.25 11.35
CA TYR A 82 -18.72 16.63 10.13
C TYR A 82 -17.85 15.51 9.58
N ARG A 83 -18.52 14.51 9.04
CA ARG A 83 -17.99 13.62 7.99
C ARG A 83 -18.34 14.21 6.65
N ILE A 84 -17.37 14.29 5.75
CA ILE A 84 -17.54 14.88 4.41
C ILE A 84 -17.17 13.83 3.39
N SER A 85 -18.09 13.52 2.47
CA SER A 85 -17.80 12.72 1.29
C SER A 85 -18.05 13.53 0.03
N ALA A 86 -17.22 13.32 -0.98
CA ALA A 86 -17.36 13.95 -2.28
C ALA A 86 -17.17 12.92 -3.40
N THR A 87 -17.91 13.08 -4.47
CA THR A 87 -17.75 12.34 -5.74
C THR A 87 -17.79 13.30 -6.91
N GLY A 88 -17.21 12.93 -8.04
CA GLY A 88 -17.23 13.73 -9.24
C GLY A 88 -16.42 13.12 -10.37
N LYS A 89 -16.27 13.88 -11.47
CA LYS A 89 -15.47 13.49 -12.62
C LYS A 89 -14.28 14.44 -12.76
N LEU A 90 -13.07 13.89 -12.73
CA LEU A 90 -11.84 14.64 -12.98
C LEU A 90 -11.51 14.56 -14.48
N ASN A 91 -11.52 15.71 -15.16
CA ASN A 91 -11.07 15.83 -16.54
C ASN A 91 -9.61 16.32 -16.53
N TYR A 92 -8.78 15.68 -17.33
CA TYR A 92 -7.34 15.96 -17.40
C TYR A 92 -6.80 15.65 -18.79
N ARG A 93 -5.57 16.07 -19.09
CA ARG A 93 -4.81 15.58 -20.24
C ARG A 93 -3.74 14.61 -19.77
N ASN A 94 -3.65 13.49 -20.49
CA ASN A 94 -2.55 12.53 -20.26
C ASN A 94 -1.23 13.03 -20.88
N SER A 95 -0.15 12.27 -20.72
CA SER A 95 1.18 12.58 -21.29
C SER A 95 1.18 12.82 -22.80
N ASP A 96 0.21 12.25 -23.53
CA ASP A 96 0.04 12.39 -24.99
C ASP A 96 -0.86 13.58 -25.35
N LEU A 97 -1.19 14.43 -24.38
CA LEU A 97 -2.10 15.57 -24.50
C LEU A 97 -3.54 15.19 -24.91
N VAL A 98 -3.92 13.95 -24.74
CA VAL A 98 -5.28 13.48 -25.00
C VAL A 98 -6.16 13.76 -23.79
N ALA A 99 -7.34 14.37 -24.04
CA ALA A 99 -8.33 14.62 -22.99
C ALA A 99 -8.90 13.30 -22.46
N LYS A 100 -8.89 13.14 -21.15
CA LYS A 100 -9.39 11.97 -20.43
C LYS A 100 -10.28 12.41 -19.27
N THR A 101 -11.16 11.52 -18.85
CA THR A 101 -12.03 11.71 -17.68
C THR A 101 -12.01 10.48 -16.82
N VAL A 102 -11.89 10.66 -15.51
CA VAL A 102 -11.99 9.57 -14.52
C VAL A 102 -12.97 9.95 -13.42
N GLU A 103 -13.65 8.98 -12.85
CA GLU A 103 -14.44 9.19 -11.65
C GLU A 103 -13.53 9.27 -10.42
N VAL A 104 -13.85 10.22 -9.55
CA VAL A 104 -13.08 10.47 -8.33
C VAL A 104 -14.00 10.53 -7.11
N THR A 105 -13.44 10.15 -5.98
CA THR A 105 -14.07 10.30 -4.67
C THR A 105 -13.09 10.96 -3.70
N ALA A 106 -13.62 11.58 -2.65
CA ALA A 106 -12.83 12.07 -1.53
C ALA A 106 -13.62 11.90 -0.24
N TYR A 107 -12.91 11.78 0.86
CA TYR A 107 -13.50 11.55 2.16
C TYR A 107 -12.69 12.24 3.25
N SER A 108 -13.38 12.80 4.22
CA SER A 108 -12.79 13.31 5.47
C SER A 108 -13.68 12.94 6.63
N ASP A 109 -13.12 12.40 7.69
CA ASP A 109 -13.84 12.04 8.92
C ASP A 109 -13.44 12.96 10.06
N GLY A 110 -14.42 13.47 10.78
CA GLY A 110 -14.18 14.29 11.96
C GLY A 110 -13.66 15.71 11.70
N THR A 111 -14.15 16.37 10.65
CA THR A 111 -13.78 17.76 10.33
C THR A 111 -14.67 18.75 11.08
N THR A 112 -14.05 19.66 11.84
CA THR A 112 -14.78 20.78 12.46
C THR A 112 -15.01 21.88 11.43
N LEU A 113 -16.27 22.20 11.18
CA LEU A 113 -16.68 23.33 10.35
C LEU A 113 -17.20 24.47 11.24
N SER A 114 -16.73 25.66 10.98
CA SER A 114 -17.17 26.88 11.67
C SER A 114 -16.74 28.10 10.86
N LYS A 115 -17.15 29.28 11.29
CA LYS A 115 -16.69 30.54 10.69
C LYS A 115 -15.17 30.72 10.73
N GLU A 116 -14.51 30.15 11.76
CA GLU A 116 -13.06 30.20 11.89
C GLU A 116 -12.37 29.09 11.09
N ASN A 117 -13.05 27.96 10.90
CA ASN A 117 -12.60 26.79 10.12
C ASN A 117 -13.44 26.64 8.86
N ALA A 118 -13.40 27.64 8.00
CA ALA A 118 -14.21 27.74 6.78
C ALA A 118 -13.52 27.18 5.52
N VAL A 119 -12.39 26.48 5.65
CA VAL A 119 -11.65 25.89 4.54
C VAL A 119 -11.40 24.42 4.81
N VAL A 120 -11.77 23.57 3.84
CA VAL A 120 -11.53 22.12 3.87
C VAL A 120 -10.73 21.72 2.64
N ASN A 121 -9.71 20.90 2.85
CA ASN A 121 -8.95 20.28 1.75
C ASN A 121 -9.27 18.79 1.69
N LEU A 122 -9.77 18.33 0.55
CA LEU A 122 -10.12 16.94 0.29
C LEU A 122 -9.17 16.36 -0.76
N ALA A 123 -8.47 15.30 -0.41
CA ALA A 123 -7.63 14.57 -1.36
C ALA A 123 -8.50 13.64 -2.22
N LEU A 124 -8.46 13.84 -3.54
CA LEU A 124 -9.17 12.99 -4.48
C LEU A 124 -8.49 11.64 -4.64
N GLN A 125 -9.30 10.60 -4.73
CA GLN A 125 -8.90 9.25 -5.10
C GLN A 125 -9.66 8.84 -6.36
N VAL A 126 -8.99 8.19 -7.30
CA VAL A 126 -9.63 7.67 -8.51
C VAL A 126 -10.48 6.46 -8.15
N VAL A 127 -11.74 6.47 -8.56
CA VAL A 127 -12.63 5.32 -8.41
C VAL A 127 -12.32 4.34 -9.53
N SER A 128 -11.90 3.13 -9.19
CA SER A 128 -11.75 2.05 -10.18
C SER A 128 -13.14 1.68 -10.72
N GLN A 129 -13.39 1.98 -11.99
CA GLN A 129 -14.63 1.54 -12.63
C GLN A 129 -14.49 0.09 -13.10
N PRO A 130 -15.51 -0.77 -12.84
CA PRO A 130 -15.49 -2.15 -13.33
C PRO A 130 -15.47 -2.29 -14.87
N ASP A 131 -15.87 -1.23 -15.57
CA ASP A 131 -16.02 -1.21 -17.03
C ASP A 131 -14.97 -0.35 -17.75
N GLN A 132 -13.98 0.21 -17.04
CA GLN A 132 -12.84 0.80 -17.74
C GLN A 132 -11.99 -0.35 -18.29
N ASP A 133 -11.67 -0.27 -19.59
CA ASP A 133 -10.71 -1.17 -20.19
C ASP A 133 -9.46 -1.22 -19.27
N PRO A 134 -9.06 -2.40 -18.79
CA PRO A 134 -7.83 -2.53 -17.98
C PRO A 134 -6.62 -1.82 -18.60
N ALA A 135 -6.61 -1.62 -19.92
CA ALA A 135 -5.62 -0.83 -20.64
C ALA A 135 -5.59 0.68 -20.31
N ASP A 136 -6.72 1.26 -19.85
CA ASP A 136 -6.78 2.70 -19.52
C ASP A 136 -6.42 3.02 -18.05
N ILE A 137 -6.45 2.02 -17.17
CA ILE A 137 -6.08 2.14 -15.75
C ILE A 137 -4.70 1.51 -15.51
N ALA A 138 -4.24 0.70 -16.45
CA ALA A 138 -3.10 -0.17 -16.23
C ALA A 138 -1.81 0.66 -16.09
N TYR A 139 -1.21 0.59 -14.90
CA TYR A 139 0.22 0.72 -14.78
C TYR A 139 0.86 -0.15 -15.88
N LYS A 140 1.51 0.49 -16.84
CA LYS A 140 2.22 -0.21 -17.90
C LYS A 140 3.64 -0.48 -17.44
N GLY A 141 3.94 -1.74 -17.19
CA GLY A 141 5.23 -2.14 -16.67
C GLY A 141 5.18 -3.59 -16.19
N PHE A 142 6.14 -3.96 -15.37
CA PHE A 142 6.06 -5.22 -14.65
C PHE A 142 5.08 -5.14 -13.49
N VAL A 143 4.25 -6.17 -13.35
CA VAL A 143 3.31 -6.32 -12.23
C VAL A 143 3.46 -7.70 -11.57
N LEU A 144 3.19 -7.77 -10.27
CA LEU A 144 2.97 -9.05 -9.59
C LEU A 144 1.58 -9.55 -9.96
N ALA A 145 1.53 -10.49 -10.91
CA ALA A 145 0.26 -11.04 -11.39
C ALA A 145 -0.29 -12.11 -10.46
N GLU A 146 0.58 -12.86 -9.80
CA GLU A 146 0.20 -13.92 -8.86
C GLU A 146 1.15 -13.92 -7.67
N ILE A 147 0.58 -14.11 -6.47
CA ILE A 147 1.31 -14.32 -5.22
C ILE A 147 0.71 -15.53 -4.54
N PHE A 148 1.45 -16.61 -4.45
CA PHE A 148 1.00 -17.83 -3.80
C PHE A 148 1.94 -18.18 -2.64
N CYS A 149 1.49 -17.90 -1.42
CA CYS A 149 2.27 -18.10 -0.19
C CYS A 149 1.59 -19.03 0.82
N ALA A 150 0.30 -19.36 0.59
CA ALA A 150 -0.49 -20.15 1.53
C ALA A 150 -0.10 -21.64 1.57
N GLY A 151 0.56 -22.14 0.53
CA GLY A 151 0.83 -23.56 0.34
C GLY A 151 -0.40 -24.37 -0.09
N THR A 152 -0.21 -25.47 -0.80
CA THR A 152 -1.28 -26.39 -1.18
C THR A 152 -1.70 -27.29 -0.03
N VAL A 153 -2.97 -27.70 -0.01
CA VAL A 153 -3.49 -28.63 1.00
C VAL A 153 -3.29 -30.06 0.50
N ASN A 154 -2.64 -30.91 1.31
CA ASN A 154 -2.44 -32.30 1.00
C ASN A 154 -3.70 -33.16 1.26
N ALA A 155 -3.66 -34.44 0.91
CA ALA A 155 -4.80 -35.36 1.08
C ALA A 155 -5.23 -35.54 2.55
N GLN A 156 -4.38 -35.21 3.51
CA GLN A 156 -4.67 -35.28 4.94
C GLN A 156 -5.24 -33.97 5.51
N GLY A 157 -5.44 -32.96 4.66
CA GLY A 157 -5.95 -31.66 5.07
C GLY A 157 -4.90 -30.73 5.71
N SER A 158 -3.61 -31.08 5.62
CA SER A 158 -2.51 -30.25 6.12
C SER A 158 -1.92 -29.39 4.99
N TYR A 159 -1.44 -28.18 5.34
CA TYR A 159 -0.76 -27.32 4.39
C TYR A 159 0.65 -27.82 4.09
N TYR A 160 1.01 -27.73 2.82
CA TYR A 160 2.34 -27.97 2.29
C TYR A 160 2.94 -26.62 1.85
N TYR A 161 3.90 -26.11 2.61
CA TYR A 161 4.37 -24.71 2.48
C TYR A 161 5.59 -24.53 1.58
N ALA A 162 6.13 -25.59 0.98
CA ALA A 162 7.33 -25.50 0.15
C ALA A 162 7.04 -25.09 -1.32
N ASP A 163 5.78 -25.00 -1.72
CA ASP A 163 5.35 -24.72 -3.09
C ASP A 163 4.91 -23.27 -3.31
N LYS A 164 5.60 -22.33 -2.67
CA LYS A 164 5.33 -20.89 -2.78
C LYS A 164 5.92 -20.34 -4.08
N TYR A 165 5.22 -19.34 -4.65
CA TYR A 165 5.70 -18.71 -5.86
C TYR A 165 5.15 -17.29 -6.04
N PHE A 166 5.83 -16.54 -6.91
CA PHE A 166 5.39 -15.28 -7.48
C PHE A 166 5.37 -15.39 -9.00
N VAL A 167 4.43 -14.72 -9.65
CA VAL A 167 4.43 -14.52 -11.10
C VAL A 167 4.56 -13.03 -11.37
N ILE A 168 5.63 -12.66 -12.07
CA ILE A 168 5.82 -11.32 -12.63
C ILE A 168 5.33 -11.35 -14.08
N TYR A 169 4.59 -10.32 -14.48
CA TYR A 169 3.97 -10.23 -15.79
C TYR A 169 4.33 -8.89 -16.44
N ASN A 170 4.72 -8.93 -17.73
CA ASN A 170 4.87 -7.75 -18.55
C ASN A 170 3.50 -7.37 -19.16
N ASN A 171 2.84 -6.34 -18.62
CA ASN A 171 1.54 -5.88 -19.09
C ASN A 171 1.66 -4.75 -20.14
N THR A 172 2.82 -4.62 -20.78
CA THR A 172 3.03 -3.64 -21.85
C THR A 172 2.90 -4.28 -23.24
N ASP A 173 2.92 -3.45 -24.27
CA ASP A 173 2.94 -3.84 -25.68
C ASP A 173 4.37 -3.95 -26.28
N HIS A 174 5.40 -3.80 -25.44
CA HIS A 174 6.80 -3.87 -25.85
C HIS A 174 7.63 -4.75 -24.89
N VAL A 175 8.85 -5.09 -25.32
CA VAL A 175 9.77 -5.87 -24.49
C VAL A 175 10.25 -5.06 -23.31
N LEU A 176 10.13 -5.64 -22.11
CA LEU A 176 10.77 -5.13 -20.90
C LEU A 176 11.93 -6.04 -20.50
N TYR A 177 12.90 -5.47 -19.80
CA TYR A 177 14.03 -6.24 -19.26
C TYR A 177 13.89 -6.35 -17.75
N ALA A 178 13.92 -7.57 -17.23
CA ALA A 178 13.70 -7.82 -15.81
C ALA A 178 14.97 -7.78 -14.95
N ASP A 179 16.11 -7.48 -15.55
CA ASP A 179 17.37 -7.28 -14.84
C ASP A 179 17.23 -6.23 -13.75
N SER A 180 17.83 -6.45 -12.59
CA SER A 180 17.75 -5.57 -11.42
C SER A 180 16.34 -5.33 -10.85
N LEU A 181 15.34 -6.10 -11.29
CA LEU A 181 14.01 -6.09 -10.72
C LEU A 181 14.02 -6.82 -9.38
N VAL A 182 13.49 -6.18 -8.35
CA VAL A 182 13.47 -6.67 -6.97
C VAL A 182 12.05 -7.04 -6.59
N ILE A 183 11.89 -8.20 -5.95
CA ILE A 183 10.70 -8.53 -5.15
C ILE A 183 11.03 -8.16 -3.71
N ALA A 184 10.20 -7.32 -3.09
CA ALA A 184 10.34 -6.92 -1.70
C ALA A 184 9.12 -7.31 -0.88
N GLU A 185 9.34 -7.81 0.35
CA GLU A 185 8.31 -8.06 1.35
C GLU A 185 8.38 -6.99 2.44
N SER A 186 7.23 -6.46 2.86
CA SER A 186 7.17 -5.47 3.94
C SER A 186 7.65 -6.03 5.27
N ASP A 187 8.25 -5.15 6.10
CA ASP A 187 8.50 -5.48 7.51
C ASP A 187 7.20 -5.50 8.31
N PHE A 188 6.32 -4.55 8.06
CA PHE A 188 5.03 -4.43 8.75
C PHE A 188 4.00 -5.46 8.31
N LEU A 189 3.01 -5.69 9.18
CA LEU A 189 1.81 -6.48 8.89
C LEU A 189 0.67 -5.53 8.48
N THR A 190 -0.05 -5.87 7.40
CA THR A 190 -1.20 -5.10 6.92
C THR A 190 -2.42 -5.15 7.85
N THR A 191 -2.42 -6.06 8.81
CA THR A 191 -3.51 -6.26 9.79
C THR A 191 -3.32 -5.44 11.07
N MET A 192 -2.21 -4.73 11.22
CA MET A 192 -1.86 -3.98 12.42
C MET A 192 -1.35 -2.60 12.05
N LYS A 193 -1.75 -1.58 12.82
CA LYS A 193 -1.14 -0.25 12.69
C LYS A 193 0.25 -0.29 13.29
N GLN A 194 1.25 -0.05 12.46
CA GLN A 194 2.64 0.10 12.87
C GLN A 194 3.08 1.56 12.65
N GLU A 195 3.77 2.13 13.65
CA GLU A 195 4.31 3.48 13.59
C GLU A 195 5.83 3.39 13.69
N TYR A 196 6.52 3.88 12.67
CA TYR A 196 7.97 4.00 12.68
C TYR A 196 8.40 5.36 13.21
N LYS A 197 9.55 5.42 13.89
CA LYS A 197 10.18 6.67 14.30
C LYS A 197 11.65 6.67 13.87
N PRO A 198 12.06 7.55 12.97
CA PRO A 198 11.24 8.60 12.32
C PRO A 198 10.10 8.03 11.49
N ASN A 199 9.04 8.81 11.23
CA ASN A 199 7.97 8.40 10.33
C ASN A 199 8.49 8.34 8.90
N ILE A 200 8.41 7.15 8.28
CA ILE A 200 8.85 6.91 6.90
C ILE A 200 7.70 6.43 6.01
N MET A 201 6.55 6.09 6.59
CA MET A 201 5.47 5.40 5.89
C MET A 201 4.78 6.25 4.81
N ASP A 202 4.99 7.56 4.82
CA ASP A 202 4.44 8.46 3.80
C ASP A 202 5.27 8.45 2.50
N THR A 203 6.54 8.06 2.57
CA THR A 203 7.50 8.11 1.45
C THR A 203 8.20 6.80 1.19
N ASP A 204 8.29 5.93 2.18
CA ASP A 204 9.10 4.72 2.15
C ASP A 204 8.31 3.50 2.64
N MET A 205 8.66 2.34 2.12
CA MET A 205 8.20 1.05 2.62
C MET A 205 9.36 0.38 3.35
N ALA A 206 9.23 0.18 4.66
CA ALA A 206 10.17 -0.66 5.40
C ALA A 206 10.03 -2.11 4.94
N VAL A 207 11.15 -2.77 4.62
CA VAL A 207 11.18 -4.10 4.04
C VAL A 207 11.91 -5.11 4.91
N ALA A 208 11.36 -6.30 5.00
CA ALA A 208 11.94 -7.44 5.70
C ALA A 208 12.76 -8.35 4.78
N ALA A 209 12.46 -8.38 3.48
CA ALA A 209 13.18 -9.17 2.51
C ALA A 209 13.22 -8.50 1.13
N MET A 210 14.33 -8.65 0.42
CA MET A 210 14.56 -8.14 -0.93
C MET A 210 15.40 -9.13 -1.73
N TYR A 211 14.85 -9.62 -2.83
CA TYR A 211 15.50 -10.53 -3.75
C TYR A 211 15.43 -9.99 -5.17
N MET A 212 16.55 -9.96 -5.88
CA MET A 212 16.72 -9.29 -7.16
C MET A 212 16.97 -10.28 -8.28
N ILE A 213 16.37 -10.07 -9.43
CA ILE A 213 16.72 -10.78 -10.67
C ILE A 213 18.11 -10.27 -11.12
N PRO A 214 19.11 -11.17 -11.18
CA PRO A 214 20.44 -10.80 -11.60
C PRO A 214 20.48 -10.44 -13.11
N GLY A 215 21.45 -9.60 -13.50
CA GLY A 215 21.66 -9.22 -14.88
C GLY A 215 22.37 -7.88 -15.01
N THR A 216 22.71 -7.51 -16.25
CA THR A 216 23.47 -6.31 -16.57
C THR A 216 22.63 -5.20 -17.21
N GLY A 217 21.31 -5.40 -17.29
CA GLY A 217 20.31 -4.43 -17.77
C GLY A 217 19.59 -4.85 -19.05
N ARG A 218 20.05 -5.90 -19.75
CA ARG A 218 19.42 -6.43 -20.99
C ARG A 218 19.53 -7.95 -21.14
N ASP A 219 19.80 -8.67 -20.06
CA ASP A 219 20.03 -10.11 -20.12
C ASP A 219 18.72 -10.90 -19.99
N VAL A 220 17.68 -10.31 -19.38
CA VAL A 220 16.39 -10.95 -19.08
C VAL A 220 15.23 -10.26 -19.81
N PRO A 221 15.12 -10.41 -21.16
CA PRO A 221 14.02 -9.84 -21.93
C PRO A 221 12.72 -10.59 -21.66
N VAL A 222 11.65 -9.87 -21.34
CA VAL A 222 10.29 -10.39 -21.17
C VAL A 222 9.40 -9.80 -22.25
N GLN A 223 8.88 -10.64 -23.13
CA GLN A 223 8.02 -10.23 -24.24
C GLN A 223 6.71 -9.61 -23.73
N PRO A 224 5.99 -8.81 -24.54
CA PRO A 224 4.64 -8.38 -24.24
C PRO A 224 3.75 -9.56 -23.85
N GLY A 225 3.06 -9.46 -22.70
CA GLY A 225 2.25 -10.56 -22.17
C GLY A 225 3.06 -11.75 -21.61
N GLY A 226 4.40 -11.64 -21.60
CA GLY A 226 5.27 -12.66 -21.02
C GLY A 226 5.24 -12.69 -19.50
N LYS A 227 5.56 -13.83 -18.94
CA LYS A 227 5.59 -14.08 -17.49
C LYS A 227 6.95 -14.61 -17.06
N LEU A 228 7.32 -14.33 -15.81
CA LEU A 228 8.40 -14.99 -15.09
C LEU A 228 7.82 -15.67 -13.86
N LEU A 229 8.06 -16.98 -13.75
CA LEU A 229 7.70 -17.77 -12.57
C LEU A 229 8.91 -17.81 -11.62
N ILE A 230 8.73 -17.33 -10.44
CA ILE A 230 9.75 -17.27 -9.38
C ILE A 230 9.25 -18.09 -8.20
N VAL A 231 10.02 -19.08 -7.77
CA VAL A 231 9.58 -20.08 -6.80
C VAL A 231 10.48 -20.13 -5.55
N ASP A 232 9.96 -20.66 -4.47
CA ASP A 232 10.72 -20.98 -3.27
C ASP A 232 11.74 -22.09 -3.57
N ASN A 233 11.23 -23.21 -4.03
CA ASN A 233 12.06 -24.37 -4.38
C ASN A 233 11.67 -24.84 -5.80
N ALA A 234 12.62 -24.87 -6.73
CA ALA A 234 12.39 -25.29 -8.12
C ALA A 234 12.43 -26.82 -8.27
N VAL A 235 11.57 -27.53 -7.55
CA VAL A 235 11.47 -28.98 -7.55
C VAL A 235 10.10 -29.48 -8.03
N ASP A 236 9.97 -30.78 -8.21
CA ASP A 236 8.66 -31.40 -8.46
C ASP A 236 7.93 -31.64 -7.12
N HIS A 237 7.13 -30.67 -6.72
CA HIS A 237 6.36 -30.74 -5.49
C HIS A 237 5.26 -31.79 -5.52
N THR A 238 4.84 -32.29 -6.70
CA THR A 238 3.82 -33.35 -6.81
C THR A 238 4.27 -34.65 -6.16
N VAL A 239 5.57 -34.87 -6.01
CA VAL A 239 6.13 -36.03 -5.31
C VAL A 239 5.81 -36.00 -3.81
N ALA A 240 5.87 -34.84 -3.20
CA ALA A 240 5.58 -34.65 -1.78
C ALA A 240 4.08 -34.40 -1.51
N ASN A 241 3.42 -33.67 -2.41
CA ASN A 241 1.99 -33.39 -2.37
C ASN A 241 1.37 -33.46 -3.77
N PRO A 242 0.58 -34.50 -4.09
CA PRO A 242 -0.05 -34.65 -5.41
C PRO A 242 -0.99 -33.49 -5.82
N ASN A 243 -1.39 -32.65 -4.89
CA ASN A 243 -2.22 -31.46 -5.15
C ASN A 243 -1.37 -30.23 -5.51
N SER A 244 -0.06 -30.34 -5.50
CA SER A 244 0.87 -29.27 -5.83
C SER A 244 1.30 -29.32 -7.32
N TRP A 245 2.35 -28.61 -7.69
CA TRP A 245 2.84 -28.46 -9.05
C TRP A 245 4.27 -28.94 -9.22
N ASN A 246 4.64 -29.26 -10.46
CA ASN A 246 6.04 -29.44 -10.83
C ASN A 246 6.62 -28.07 -11.20
N MET A 247 7.55 -27.57 -10.41
CA MET A 247 8.19 -26.26 -10.56
C MET A 247 9.64 -26.35 -11.08
N THR A 248 10.08 -27.51 -11.55
CA THR A 248 11.46 -27.73 -12.03
C THR A 248 11.85 -26.89 -13.24
N THR A 249 10.90 -26.22 -13.89
CA THR A 249 11.09 -25.33 -15.04
C THR A 249 10.76 -23.88 -14.72
N ALA A 250 10.80 -23.48 -13.46
CA ALA A 250 10.68 -22.09 -13.05
C ALA A 250 11.78 -21.23 -13.68
N ASP A 251 11.53 -19.94 -13.88
CA ASP A 251 12.52 -19.01 -14.42
C ASP A 251 13.59 -18.66 -13.39
N TYR A 252 13.21 -18.57 -12.12
CA TYR A 252 14.09 -18.29 -10.99
C TYR A 252 13.61 -18.98 -9.72
N GLU A 253 14.55 -19.20 -8.78
CA GLU A 253 14.23 -19.53 -7.39
C GLU A 253 14.97 -18.58 -6.44
N TRP A 254 14.42 -18.38 -5.22
CA TRP A 254 15.11 -17.62 -4.18
C TRP A 254 15.79 -18.58 -3.21
N TYR A 255 16.96 -19.06 -3.60
CA TYR A 255 17.74 -19.95 -2.76
C TYR A 255 18.46 -19.20 -1.65
N ASP A 256 18.35 -19.70 -0.42
CA ASP A 256 19.00 -19.16 0.75
C ASP A 256 20.05 -20.12 1.32
N GLU A 257 21.31 -19.78 1.14
CA GLU A 257 22.38 -20.52 1.79
C GLU A 257 22.31 -20.29 3.31
N SER A 258 22.08 -21.36 4.08
CA SER A 258 22.03 -21.32 5.54
C SER A 258 23.12 -22.22 6.13
N THR A 259 23.87 -21.67 7.10
CA THR A 259 24.83 -22.44 7.88
C THR A 259 24.19 -23.24 9.02
N ASN A 260 22.90 -23.01 9.28
CA ASN A 260 22.17 -23.74 10.31
C ASN A 260 21.53 -25.01 9.72
N PRO A 261 21.99 -26.22 10.14
CA PRO A 261 21.47 -27.47 9.56
C PRO A 261 19.98 -27.75 9.84
N GLN A 262 19.34 -26.96 10.71
CA GLN A 262 17.90 -27.04 10.97
C GLN A 262 17.07 -26.21 9.96
N PHE A 263 17.71 -25.32 9.23
CA PHE A 263 17.10 -24.45 8.23
C PHE A 263 17.91 -24.57 6.93
N THR A 264 17.68 -25.66 6.22
CA THR A 264 18.32 -25.93 4.92
C THR A 264 17.31 -25.63 3.80
N ASP A 265 17.80 -24.99 2.77
CA ASP A 265 17.08 -24.75 1.54
C ASP A 265 17.46 -25.77 0.45
N ILE A 266 16.66 -25.85 -0.60
CA ILE A 266 16.86 -26.78 -1.71
C ILE A 266 17.20 -25.96 -2.96
N ASP A 267 18.41 -26.11 -3.45
CA ASP A 267 18.90 -25.50 -4.68
C ASP A 267 18.69 -26.43 -5.87
N ASN A 268 18.09 -25.92 -6.96
CA ASN A 268 18.08 -26.59 -8.24
C ASN A 268 19.12 -25.97 -9.19
N PRO A 269 20.29 -26.58 -9.39
CA PRO A 269 21.38 -25.99 -10.19
C PRO A 269 21.01 -25.74 -11.67
N LYS A 270 19.81 -26.10 -12.12
CA LYS A 270 19.31 -25.83 -13.47
C LYS A 270 18.42 -24.59 -13.54
N VAL A 271 18.00 -24.06 -12.41
CA VAL A 271 17.19 -22.86 -12.29
C VAL A 271 18.06 -21.76 -11.67
N PRO A 272 18.18 -20.60 -12.29
CA PRO A 272 19.01 -19.52 -11.76
C PRO A 272 18.41 -18.98 -10.44
N ASN A 273 19.30 -18.64 -9.51
CA ASN A 273 18.93 -18.06 -8.23
C ASN A 273 18.75 -16.54 -8.32
N LEU A 274 17.76 -16.00 -7.59
CA LEU A 274 17.71 -14.57 -7.31
C LEU A 274 18.91 -14.16 -6.45
N GLU A 275 19.38 -12.95 -6.62
CA GLU A 275 20.36 -12.33 -5.72
C GLU A 275 19.67 -11.85 -4.44
N LYS A 276 20.07 -12.40 -3.31
CA LYS A 276 19.62 -11.93 -2.00
C LYS A 276 20.24 -10.58 -1.69
N ILE A 277 19.45 -9.51 -1.70
CA ILE A 277 19.88 -8.17 -1.32
C ILE A 277 19.84 -8.03 0.20
N TYR A 278 18.67 -8.35 0.79
CA TYR A 278 18.45 -8.28 2.22
C TYR A 278 17.41 -9.31 2.67
N CYS A 279 17.59 -9.83 3.87
CA CYS A 279 16.56 -10.58 4.58
C CYS A 279 16.75 -10.41 6.09
N SER A 280 15.70 -9.99 6.78
CA SER A 280 15.71 -9.79 8.24
C SER A 280 15.89 -11.11 9.02
N THR A 281 15.41 -12.22 8.45
CA THR A 281 15.73 -13.55 8.93
C THR A 281 17.13 -13.93 8.40
N LEU A 282 18.05 -14.23 9.28
CA LEU A 282 19.43 -14.59 8.90
C LEU A 282 19.53 -15.99 8.26
N THR A 283 18.42 -16.69 8.11
CA THR A 283 18.35 -18.05 7.56
C THR A 283 17.65 -18.04 6.21
N LEU A 284 16.37 -18.38 6.17
CA LEU A 284 15.57 -18.53 4.97
C LEU A 284 14.50 -17.43 4.89
N TRP A 285 14.26 -16.90 3.70
CA TRP A 285 13.07 -16.11 3.47
C TRP A 285 11.87 -17.04 3.25
N SER A 286 10.86 -16.86 4.05
CA SER A 286 9.60 -17.57 3.91
C SER A 286 8.46 -16.56 3.85
N PRO A 287 7.95 -16.24 2.65
CA PRO A 287 6.80 -15.36 2.48
C PRO A 287 5.64 -15.72 3.40
N HIS A 288 4.96 -14.73 3.94
CA HIS A 288 3.95 -14.91 4.99
C HIS A 288 2.74 -15.71 4.49
N THR A 289 2.49 -16.88 5.10
CA THR A 289 1.50 -17.86 4.63
C THR A 289 0.05 -17.42 4.71
N GLN A 290 -0.26 -16.39 5.50
CA GLN A 290 -1.63 -15.86 5.68
C GLN A 290 -1.87 -14.55 4.90
N GLY A 291 -0.91 -14.09 4.10
CA GLY A 291 -1.05 -12.90 3.27
C GLY A 291 -1.09 -11.58 4.05
N PHE A 292 -0.54 -11.52 5.26
CA PHE A 292 -0.53 -10.29 6.08
C PHE A 292 0.62 -9.34 5.76
N LYS A 293 1.44 -9.65 4.78
CA LYS A 293 2.54 -8.81 4.29
C LYS A 293 2.16 -8.11 2.99
N SER A 294 2.74 -6.95 2.76
CA SER A 294 2.70 -6.28 1.46
C SER A 294 3.91 -6.69 0.63
N TYR A 295 3.73 -6.79 -0.67
CA TYR A 295 4.79 -7.05 -1.62
C TYR A 295 4.90 -5.91 -2.62
N ALA A 296 6.11 -5.62 -3.06
CA ALA A 296 6.39 -4.60 -4.05
C ALA A 296 7.38 -5.11 -5.09
N LEU A 297 7.24 -4.63 -6.32
CA LEU A 297 8.29 -4.67 -7.32
C LEU A 297 9.02 -3.33 -7.29
N ALA A 298 10.33 -3.37 -7.29
CA ALA A 298 11.18 -2.21 -7.38
C ALA A 298 12.34 -2.48 -8.33
N ARG A 299 13.06 -1.46 -8.75
CA ARG A 299 14.26 -1.62 -9.56
C ARG A 299 15.46 -1.05 -8.82
N MET A 300 16.49 -1.86 -8.69
CA MET A 300 17.78 -1.41 -8.16
C MET A 300 18.51 -0.57 -9.21
N HIS A 301 18.94 0.63 -8.81
CA HIS A 301 19.74 1.54 -9.64
C HIS A 301 21.20 1.63 -9.20
N THR A 302 21.57 0.85 -8.20
CA THR A 302 22.91 0.80 -7.62
C THR A 302 23.25 -0.64 -7.22
N ASP A 303 24.50 -0.90 -6.91
CA ASP A 303 24.89 -2.22 -6.38
C ASP A 303 24.40 -2.42 -4.95
N LYS A 304 24.32 -3.69 -4.54
CA LYS A 304 23.84 -4.14 -3.22
C LYS A 304 24.52 -3.42 -2.05
N ASN A 305 25.85 -3.27 -2.11
CA ASN A 305 26.61 -2.71 -0.99
C ASN A 305 26.30 -1.22 -0.82
N THR A 306 26.28 -0.49 -1.92
CA THR A 306 25.90 0.93 -1.94
C THR A 306 24.46 1.10 -1.46
N PHE A 307 23.53 0.27 -1.96
CA PHE A 307 22.13 0.30 -1.52
C PHE A 307 22.01 0.10 0.00
N LEU A 308 22.66 -0.92 0.56
CA LEU A 308 22.60 -1.20 1.99
C LEU A 308 23.28 -0.12 2.84
N LEU A 309 24.32 0.59 2.32
CA LEU A 309 24.92 1.71 3.01
C LEU A 309 24.00 2.93 3.07
N ASP A 310 23.27 3.20 2.00
CA ASP A 310 22.48 4.42 1.85
C ASP A 310 21.07 4.30 2.42
N TYR A 311 20.49 3.09 2.44
CA TYR A 311 19.08 2.86 2.75
C TYR A 311 18.82 1.89 3.91
N LEU A 312 19.84 1.57 4.70
CA LEU A 312 19.68 0.81 5.94
C LEU A 312 19.52 1.77 7.11
N TYR A 313 18.36 1.77 7.75
CA TYR A 313 18.02 2.70 8.82
C TYR A 313 17.72 1.98 10.14
N ASN A 314 17.99 2.66 11.25
CA ASN A 314 17.46 2.27 12.55
C ASN A 314 16.09 2.92 12.74
N TYR A 315 15.11 2.10 13.03
CA TYR A 315 13.77 2.56 13.38
C TYR A 315 13.39 2.12 14.79
N ASN A 316 12.76 3.04 15.52
CA ASN A 316 11.90 2.64 16.62
C ASN A 316 10.50 2.42 16.07
N TYR A 317 9.87 1.32 16.41
CA TYR A 317 8.52 1.01 15.99
C TYR A 317 7.59 0.89 17.18
N HIS A 318 6.32 1.25 16.95
CA HIS A 318 5.24 1.06 17.91
C HIS A 318 4.14 0.23 17.26
N LEU A 319 3.85 -0.90 17.86
CA LEU A 319 2.67 -1.71 17.57
C LEU A 319 1.68 -1.55 18.73
N THR A 320 0.39 -1.71 18.47
CA THR A 320 -0.63 -1.66 19.52
C THR A 320 -0.28 -2.66 20.63
N GLY A 321 0.12 -2.14 21.79
CA GLY A 321 0.54 -2.93 22.95
C GLY A 321 2.01 -3.38 22.99
N GLN A 322 2.83 -3.00 22.00
CA GLN A 322 4.27 -3.33 21.95
C GLN A 322 5.08 -2.12 21.46
N THR A 323 6.23 -1.91 22.10
CA THR A 323 7.25 -0.97 21.63
C THR A 323 8.57 -1.72 21.47
N GLY A 324 9.31 -1.42 20.43
CA GLY A 324 10.62 -2.01 20.18
C GLY A 324 11.50 -1.11 19.34
N GLU A 325 12.78 -1.45 19.30
CA GLU A 325 13.71 -0.90 18.32
C GLU A 325 13.88 -1.96 17.23
N ALA A 326 13.72 -1.53 15.98
CA ALA A 326 14.10 -2.37 14.87
C ALA A 326 15.58 -2.16 14.59
N ASP A 327 16.33 -3.24 14.57
CA ASP A 327 17.66 -3.21 14.00
C ASP A 327 17.56 -2.85 12.52
N LEU A 328 18.60 -2.20 12.00
CA LEU A 328 18.76 -1.72 10.64
C LEU A 328 17.86 -2.40 9.59
N MET A 329 16.84 -1.71 9.12
CA MET A 329 15.98 -2.18 8.04
C MET A 329 16.16 -1.31 6.79
N PRO A 330 16.28 -1.89 5.60
CA PRO A 330 16.23 -1.12 4.37
C PRO A 330 14.82 -0.60 4.13
N SER A 331 14.73 0.53 3.46
CA SER A 331 13.48 1.06 2.96
C SER A 331 13.53 1.24 1.44
N ILE A 332 12.37 1.12 0.80
CA ILE A 332 12.19 1.42 -0.60
C ILE A 332 11.37 2.70 -0.69
N THR A 333 11.88 3.72 -1.38
CA THR A 333 11.13 4.95 -1.58
C THR A 333 10.00 4.76 -2.58
N VAL A 334 8.90 5.48 -2.38
CA VAL A 334 7.74 5.44 -3.30
C VAL A 334 8.16 5.88 -4.71
N GLU A 335 9.12 6.79 -4.85
CA GLU A 335 9.68 7.19 -6.15
C GLU A 335 10.35 6.02 -6.90
N ASN A 336 10.97 5.10 -6.17
CA ASN A 336 11.57 3.90 -6.77
C ASN A 336 10.51 2.87 -7.17
N LEU A 337 9.35 2.86 -6.53
CA LEU A 337 8.22 2.01 -6.88
C LEU A 337 7.48 2.50 -8.13
N SER A 338 7.48 3.81 -8.39
CA SER A 338 6.77 4.41 -9.54
C SER A 338 7.55 4.34 -10.86
N ARG A 339 8.80 3.89 -10.85
CA ARG A 339 9.70 3.90 -12.01
C ARG A 339 10.09 2.51 -12.52
N VAL A 340 9.22 1.55 -12.40
CA VAL A 340 9.39 0.29 -13.14
C VAL A 340 8.87 0.52 -14.56
N GLU A 341 9.69 1.18 -15.39
CA GLU A 341 9.43 1.31 -16.85
C GLU A 341 9.70 -0.01 -17.56
#